data_40d5d828c4ffb6b71fe02262118a778c
#
_entry.id   40d5d828c4ffb6b71fe02262118a778c
#
_cell.length_a   1.000
_cell.length_b   1.000
_cell.length_c   1.000
_cell.angle_alpha   90.00
_cell.angle_beta   90.00
_cell.angle_gamma   90.00
#
_symmetry.space_group_name_H-M   'P 1'
#
loop_
_entity.id
_entity.type
_entity.pdbx_description
1 polymer ?
#
loop_
_entity_poly.entity_id
_entity_poly.type
_entity_poly.pdbx_seq_one_letter_code
_entity_poly.pdbx_strand_id
1 'polypeptide(L)'
;MTKLLQVSNSQIILEDVQFMFKPNFAGRQEKYNREGDRYFNVVVNPEDADILQQYGVNVKVWEPKAKDAEMEKKMAENPDMYEPQCYFKVRVYVQFSVPSVAIIYDDGETPIDAPIDPSQRTYFNEDQLGLIDEMEIALCDMVIRRREPSEDGTYARLDLKSAYIRVAANPLERKYGF
;
A
#
# COMPACT_ATOMS: atom_id res chain seq x y z
N MET A 1 -11.60 -1.28 -2.41
CA MET A 1 -10.78 -2.49 -2.63
C MET A 1 -9.79 -2.26 -3.75
N THR A 2 -8.56 -2.69 -3.57
CA THR A 2 -7.49 -2.50 -4.56
C THR A 2 -7.90 -2.99 -5.94
N LYS A 3 -7.70 -2.16 -6.96
CA LYS A 3 -7.98 -2.49 -8.36
C LYS A 3 -6.68 -2.50 -9.15
N LEU A 4 -6.43 -3.58 -9.87
CA LEU A 4 -5.32 -3.67 -10.81
C LEU A 4 -5.76 -3.02 -12.13
N LEU A 5 -5.17 -1.85 -12.46
CA LEU A 5 -5.49 -1.15 -13.71
C LEU A 5 -4.62 -1.62 -14.86
N GLN A 6 -3.34 -1.88 -14.62
CA GLN A 6 -2.40 -2.29 -15.64
C GLN A 6 -1.24 -3.07 -15.02
N VAL A 7 -0.79 -4.09 -15.72
CA VAL A 7 0.44 -4.81 -15.38
C VAL A 7 1.25 -5.07 -16.65
N SER A 8 2.55 -4.86 -16.56
CA SER A 8 3.50 -5.16 -17.61
C SER A 8 4.79 -5.70 -16.99
N ASN A 9 5.78 -6.01 -17.81
CA ASN A 9 7.09 -6.44 -17.32
C ASN A 9 7.85 -5.33 -16.58
N SER A 10 7.46 -4.06 -16.76
CA SER A 10 8.15 -2.92 -16.19
C SER A 10 7.39 -2.22 -15.06
N GLN A 11 6.06 -2.32 -15.00
CA GLN A 11 5.29 -1.62 -13.99
C GLN A 11 3.93 -2.23 -13.72
N ILE A 12 3.41 -1.92 -12.53
CA ILE A 12 2.08 -2.29 -12.07
C ILE A 12 1.38 -1.01 -11.63
N ILE A 13 0.17 -0.77 -12.13
CA ILE A 13 -0.63 0.40 -11.77
C ILE A 13 -1.84 -0.07 -10.98
N LEU A 14 -1.99 0.48 -9.77
CA LEU A 14 -3.06 0.14 -8.84
C LEU A 14 -3.87 1.37 -8.46
N GLU A 15 -5.18 1.19 -8.34
CA GLU A 15 -6.11 2.20 -7.87
C GLU A 15 -6.78 1.71 -6.59
N ASP A 16 -7.09 2.64 -5.70
CA ASP A 16 -7.78 2.37 -4.43
C ASP A 16 -7.08 1.27 -3.61
N VAL A 17 -5.79 1.46 -3.39
CA VAL A 17 -4.93 0.48 -2.71
C VAL A 17 -5.36 0.29 -1.26
N GLN A 18 -5.57 -0.97 -0.89
CA GLN A 18 -5.80 -1.38 0.48
C GLN A 18 -4.53 -2.04 1.02
N PHE A 19 -4.04 -1.54 2.15
CA PHE A 19 -2.84 -2.09 2.78
C PHE A 19 -3.19 -3.30 3.64
N MET A 20 -2.34 -4.32 3.57
CA MET A 20 -2.34 -5.44 4.50
C MET A 20 -1.32 -5.15 5.59
N PHE A 21 -1.70 -5.24 6.84
CA PHE A 21 -0.86 -4.87 7.98
C PHE A 21 -0.47 -3.38 7.94
N LYS A 22 0.18 -2.92 9.00
CA LYS A 22 0.64 -1.53 9.07
C LYS A 22 1.81 -1.32 8.10
N PRO A 23 1.74 -0.32 7.21
CA PRO A 23 2.88 0.02 6.34
C PRO A 23 4.07 0.47 7.16
N ASN A 24 5.26 0.30 6.60
CA ASN A 24 6.50 0.73 7.21
C ASN A 24 7.29 1.65 6.27
N PHE A 25 6.75 2.83 6.02
CA PHE A 25 7.44 3.87 5.24
C PHE A 25 8.60 4.51 6.01
N ALA A 26 8.58 4.42 7.33
CA ALA A 26 9.63 4.97 8.18
C ALA A 26 10.91 4.13 8.20
N GLY A 27 10.83 2.86 7.81
CA GLY A 27 11.97 1.94 7.91
C GLY A 27 12.27 1.53 9.34
N ARG A 28 11.23 1.36 10.16
CA ARG A 28 11.40 0.93 11.56
C ARG A 28 11.95 -0.47 11.64
N GLN A 29 12.84 -0.70 12.60
CA GLN A 29 13.28 -2.03 12.93
C GLN A 29 12.12 -2.82 13.55
N GLU A 30 11.89 -4.03 13.02
CA GLU A 30 10.88 -4.95 13.50
C GLU A 30 11.52 -6.34 13.64
N LYS A 31 10.79 -7.31 14.20
CA LYS A 31 11.31 -8.68 14.41
C LYS A 31 11.89 -9.29 13.12
N TYR A 32 11.24 -9.04 11.98
CA TYR A 32 11.64 -9.56 10.68
C TYR A 32 12.00 -8.47 9.67
N ASN A 33 12.27 -7.25 10.15
CA ASN A 33 12.62 -6.12 9.30
C ASN A 33 13.82 -5.37 9.86
N ARG A 34 14.85 -5.23 9.05
CA ARG A 34 16.06 -4.49 9.39
C ARG A 34 15.76 -2.99 9.41
N GLU A 35 16.39 -2.25 10.34
CA GLU A 35 16.28 -0.80 10.38
C GLU A 35 16.70 -0.19 9.04
N GLY A 36 15.90 0.74 8.53
CA GLY A 36 16.11 1.40 7.25
C GLY A 36 15.41 0.74 6.05
N ASP A 37 14.97 -0.49 6.19
CA ASP A 37 14.20 -1.16 5.14
C ASP A 37 12.73 -0.73 5.20
N ARG A 38 12.26 -0.07 4.15
CA ARG A 38 10.91 0.47 4.03
C ARG A 38 10.07 -0.41 3.12
N TYR A 39 8.84 -0.69 3.52
CA TYR A 39 7.95 -1.56 2.75
C TYR A 39 6.49 -1.35 3.14
N PHE A 40 5.62 -1.91 2.33
CA PHE A 40 4.21 -2.10 2.65
C PHE A 40 3.68 -3.33 1.91
N ASN A 41 2.52 -3.82 2.32
CA ASN A 41 1.84 -4.93 1.67
C ASN A 41 0.50 -4.47 1.10
N VAL A 42 0.16 -4.97 -0.08
CA VAL A 42 -1.06 -4.59 -0.80
C VAL A 42 -1.99 -5.78 -0.90
N VAL A 43 -3.24 -5.59 -0.51
CA VAL A 43 -4.30 -6.60 -0.66
C VAL A 43 -4.84 -6.56 -2.09
N VAL A 44 -4.98 -7.73 -2.70
CA VAL A 44 -5.60 -7.88 -4.02
C VAL A 44 -6.62 -9.00 -4.00
N ASN A 45 -7.59 -8.94 -4.91
CA ASN A 45 -8.54 -10.04 -5.06
C ASN A 45 -7.87 -11.25 -5.73
N PRO A 46 -8.47 -12.45 -5.64
CA PRO A 46 -7.87 -13.66 -6.23
C PRO A 46 -7.64 -13.60 -7.74
N GLU A 47 -8.51 -12.92 -8.48
CA GLU A 47 -8.37 -12.78 -9.93
C GLU A 47 -7.15 -11.95 -10.30
N ASP A 48 -6.97 -10.81 -9.65
CA ASP A 48 -5.81 -9.96 -9.83
C ASP A 48 -4.53 -10.64 -9.33
N ALA A 49 -4.63 -11.41 -8.24
CA ALA A 49 -3.51 -12.19 -7.73
C ALA A 49 -2.99 -13.18 -8.77
N ASP A 50 -3.87 -13.88 -9.48
CA ASP A 50 -3.49 -14.82 -10.53
C ASP A 50 -2.77 -14.11 -11.68
N ILE A 51 -3.25 -12.95 -12.09
CA ILE A 51 -2.61 -12.14 -13.12
C ILE A 51 -1.20 -11.71 -12.66
N LEU A 52 -1.08 -11.20 -11.45
CA LEU A 52 0.20 -10.75 -10.89
C LEU A 52 1.22 -11.90 -10.79
N GLN A 53 0.77 -13.09 -10.43
CA GLN A 53 1.64 -14.27 -10.37
C GLN A 53 2.21 -14.63 -11.74
N GLN A 54 1.47 -14.41 -12.82
CA GLN A 54 1.96 -14.61 -14.18
C GLN A 54 3.12 -13.66 -14.53
N TYR A 55 3.21 -12.54 -13.84
CA TYR A 55 4.31 -11.56 -13.98
C TYR A 55 5.40 -11.72 -12.91
N GLY A 56 5.40 -12.85 -12.21
CA GLY A 56 6.43 -13.18 -11.24
C GLY A 56 6.27 -12.56 -9.87
N VAL A 57 5.12 -12.00 -9.56
CA VAL A 57 4.87 -11.40 -8.24
C VAL A 57 4.68 -12.48 -7.19
N ASN A 58 5.34 -12.32 -6.04
CA ASN A 58 5.20 -13.23 -4.90
C ASN A 58 3.92 -12.90 -4.13
N VAL A 59 2.80 -13.44 -4.57
CA VAL A 59 1.52 -13.28 -3.87
C VAL A 59 1.42 -14.31 -2.75
N LYS A 60 1.16 -13.80 -1.56
CA LYS A 60 0.95 -14.61 -0.35
C LYS A 60 -0.51 -14.61 0.04
N VAL A 61 -0.92 -15.62 0.80
CA VAL A 61 -2.28 -15.73 1.31
C VAL A 61 -2.23 -15.65 2.84
N TRP A 62 -3.01 -14.74 3.39
CA TRP A 62 -3.24 -14.68 4.82
C TRP A 62 -4.55 -15.38 5.15
N GLU A 63 -4.49 -16.35 6.03
CA GLU A 63 -5.66 -17.07 6.51
C GLU A 63 -5.86 -16.79 8.00
N PRO A 64 -7.03 -16.28 8.40
CA PRO A 64 -7.32 -16.12 9.82
C PRO A 64 -7.39 -17.47 10.50
N LYS A 65 -6.76 -17.58 11.66
CA LYS A 65 -6.77 -18.79 12.48
C LYS A 65 -7.46 -18.51 13.80
N ALA A 66 -8.36 -19.38 14.21
CA ALA A 66 -8.99 -19.30 15.51
C ALA A 66 -7.98 -19.62 16.61
N LYS A 67 -7.87 -18.72 17.61
CA LYS A 67 -7.01 -18.92 18.77
C LYS A 67 -7.69 -19.71 19.87
N ASP A 68 -9.02 -19.72 19.91
CA ASP A 68 -9.85 -20.38 20.92
C ASP A 68 -11.23 -20.71 20.34
N ALA A 69 -12.06 -21.38 21.14
CA ALA A 69 -13.40 -21.80 20.73
C ALA A 69 -14.34 -20.61 20.48
N GLU A 70 -14.16 -19.49 21.20
CA GLU A 70 -14.97 -18.30 21.01
C GLU A 70 -14.70 -17.67 19.62
N MET A 71 -13.46 -17.62 19.22
CA MET A 71 -13.08 -17.11 17.90
C MET A 71 -13.54 -18.05 16.78
N GLU A 72 -13.47 -19.37 16.98
CA GLU A 72 -14.02 -20.35 16.04
C GLU A 72 -15.51 -20.09 15.79
N LYS A 73 -16.26 -19.83 16.84
CA LYS A 73 -17.69 -19.52 16.76
C LYS A 73 -17.92 -18.22 15.98
N LYS A 74 -17.17 -17.17 16.25
CA LYS A 74 -17.26 -15.90 15.52
C LYS A 74 -16.95 -16.08 14.04
N MET A 75 -15.94 -16.85 13.70
CA MET A 75 -15.56 -17.13 12.33
C MET A 75 -16.65 -17.90 11.59
N ALA A 76 -17.28 -18.86 12.25
CA ALA A 76 -18.38 -19.63 11.66
C ALA A 76 -19.64 -18.78 11.45
N GLU A 77 -19.93 -17.85 12.36
CA GLU A 77 -21.09 -16.96 12.27
C GLU A 77 -20.90 -15.83 11.24
N ASN A 78 -19.65 -15.41 10.98
CA ASN A 78 -19.32 -14.31 10.09
C ASN A 78 -18.22 -14.69 9.10
N PRO A 79 -18.47 -15.66 8.20
CA PRO A 79 -17.42 -16.15 7.29
C PRO A 79 -16.84 -15.06 6.40
N ASP A 80 -17.61 -14.06 6.02
CA ASP A 80 -17.17 -12.98 5.14
C ASP A 80 -16.09 -12.07 5.79
N MET A 81 -16.10 -11.97 7.13
CA MET A 81 -15.11 -11.17 7.87
C MET A 81 -13.77 -11.89 8.02
N TYR A 82 -13.73 -13.20 7.82
CA TYR A 82 -12.55 -14.03 8.06
C TYR A 82 -12.12 -14.79 6.80
N GLU A 83 -12.45 -14.27 5.63
CA GLU A 83 -12.00 -14.84 4.37
C GLU A 83 -10.49 -14.72 4.20
N PRO A 84 -9.82 -15.70 3.59
CA PRO A 84 -8.43 -15.58 3.21
C PRO A 84 -8.22 -14.38 2.29
N GLN A 85 -7.11 -13.68 2.47
CA GLN A 85 -6.78 -12.51 1.66
C GLN A 85 -5.43 -12.69 0.98
N CYS A 86 -5.39 -12.36 -0.30
CA CYS A 86 -4.16 -12.37 -1.07
C CYS A 86 -3.46 -11.02 -0.92
N TYR A 87 -2.14 -11.04 -0.74
CA TYR A 87 -1.36 -9.81 -0.63
C TYR A 87 0.04 -10.01 -1.17
N PHE A 88 0.70 -8.90 -1.50
CA PHE A 88 2.10 -8.91 -1.91
C PHE A 88 2.84 -7.71 -1.34
N LYS A 89 4.16 -7.84 -1.23
CA LYS A 89 5.04 -6.85 -0.63
C LYS A 89 5.64 -5.94 -1.69
N VAL A 90 5.66 -4.63 -1.40
CA VAL A 90 6.32 -3.61 -2.20
C VAL A 90 7.38 -2.92 -1.34
N ARG A 91 8.57 -2.74 -1.88
CA ARG A 91 9.65 -2.03 -1.20
C ARG A 91 9.64 -0.55 -1.55
N VAL A 92 10.15 0.26 -0.65
CA VAL A 92 10.32 1.69 -0.85
C VAL A 92 11.81 2.00 -0.76
N TYR A 93 12.45 2.14 -1.91
CA TYR A 93 13.87 2.48 -1.98
C TYR A 93 14.06 3.99 -2.09
N VAL A 94 15.01 4.52 -1.33
CA VAL A 94 15.28 5.95 -1.29
C VAL A 94 16.73 6.31 -1.65
N GLN A 95 17.60 5.31 -1.82
CA GLN A 95 19.04 5.53 -2.02
C GLN A 95 19.39 6.18 -3.35
N PHE A 96 18.80 5.73 -4.43
CA PHE A 96 19.12 6.23 -5.77
C PHE A 96 18.09 7.24 -6.27
N SER A 97 16.84 7.05 -5.91
CA SER A 97 15.74 7.92 -6.32
C SER A 97 14.62 7.77 -5.31
N VAL A 98 14.25 8.86 -4.65
CA VAL A 98 13.11 8.88 -3.75
C VAL A 98 11.84 8.74 -4.60
N PRO A 99 10.92 7.81 -4.25
CA PRO A 99 9.66 7.72 -4.98
C PRO A 99 8.89 9.04 -4.90
N SER A 100 8.16 9.35 -5.96
CA SER A 100 7.31 10.53 -6.00
C SER A 100 6.01 10.26 -5.23
N VAL A 101 5.92 10.75 -4.01
CA VAL A 101 4.75 10.56 -3.15
C VAL A 101 4.05 11.89 -2.94
N ALA A 102 2.88 12.02 -3.54
CA ALA A 102 2.04 13.21 -3.42
C ALA A 102 0.98 12.98 -2.34
N ILE A 103 0.95 13.86 -1.35
CA ILE A 103 -0.06 13.86 -0.30
C ILE A 103 -1.08 14.94 -0.62
N ILE A 104 -2.35 14.57 -0.60
CA ILE A 104 -3.49 15.45 -0.85
C ILE A 104 -4.34 15.49 0.42
N TYR A 105 -4.40 16.65 1.05
CA TYR A 105 -5.22 16.81 2.24
C TYR A 105 -6.68 17.03 1.85
N ASP A 106 -7.56 16.24 2.45
CA ASP A 106 -8.98 16.32 2.17
C ASP A 106 -9.56 17.63 2.72
N ASP A 107 -10.20 18.41 1.85
CA ASP A 107 -10.90 19.64 2.25
C ASP A 107 -12.32 19.38 2.76
N GLY A 108 -12.81 18.14 2.66
CA GLY A 108 -14.15 17.73 3.07
C GLY A 108 -15.25 18.15 2.09
N GLU A 109 -14.91 18.85 1.03
CA GLU A 109 -15.86 19.36 0.03
C GLU A 109 -15.66 18.71 -1.34
N THR A 110 -14.39 18.53 -1.74
CA THR A 110 -14.06 17.90 -3.03
C THR A 110 -14.34 16.40 -2.98
N PRO A 111 -15.13 15.85 -3.94
CA PRO A 111 -15.34 14.40 -4.01
C PRO A 111 -14.03 13.63 -4.10
N ILE A 112 -13.99 12.46 -3.50
CA ILE A 112 -12.76 11.66 -3.39
C ILE A 112 -12.22 11.20 -4.75
N ASP A 113 -13.09 11.06 -5.73
CA ASP A 113 -12.76 10.63 -7.10
C ASP A 113 -12.59 11.79 -8.08
N ALA A 114 -12.75 13.05 -7.60
CA ALA A 114 -12.59 14.21 -8.44
C ALA A 114 -11.13 14.47 -8.83
N PRO A 115 -10.88 15.05 -10.02
CA PRO A 115 -9.53 15.46 -10.39
C PRO A 115 -8.95 16.42 -9.36
N ILE A 116 -7.67 16.22 -9.02
CA ILE A 116 -6.95 17.03 -8.04
C ILE A 116 -6.09 18.05 -8.75
N ASP A 117 -6.24 19.32 -8.38
CA ASP A 117 -5.37 20.38 -8.86
C ASP A 117 -3.93 20.10 -8.40
N PRO A 118 -2.93 20.19 -9.29
CA PRO A 118 -1.53 20.01 -8.89
C PRO A 118 -1.09 20.91 -7.72
N SER A 119 -1.68 22.08 -7.55
CA SER A 119 -1.40 22.98 -6.42
C SER A 119 -1.82 22.43 -5.06
N GLN A 120 -2.72 21.44 -5.03
CA GLN A 120 -3.19 20.79 -3.81
C GLN A 120 -2.32 19.62 -3.38
N ARG A 121 -1.28 19.30 -4.14
CA ARG A 121 -0.35 18.19 -3.86
C ARG A 121 0.85 18.67 -3.08
N THR A 122 1.16 17.97 -2.00
CA THR A 122 2.40 18.15 -1.26
C THR A 122 3.26 16.92 -1.48
N TYR A 123 4.45 17.10 -2.05
CA TYR A 123 5.37 15.99 -2.29
C TYR A 123 6.26 15.77 -1.08
N PHE A 124 6.25 14.55 -0.56
CA PHE A 124 7.06 14.19 0.58
C PHE A 124 8.49 13.83 0.16
N ASN A 125 9.47 14.36 0.91
CA ASN A 125 10.86 13.94 0.79
C ASN A 125 11.12 12.68 1.63
N GLU A 126 12.35 12.17 1.57
CA GLU A 126 12.75 10.98 2.31
C GLU A 126 12.43 11.06 3.81
N ASP A 127 12.70 12.21 4.43
CA ASP A 127 12.51 12.38 5.88
C ASP A 127 11.03 12.40 6.28
N GLN A 128 10.15 12.72 5.35
CA GLN A 128 8.71 12.83 5.60
C GLN A 128 7.96 11.53 5.35
N LEU A 129 8.52 10.58 4.60
CA LEU A 129 7.82 9.36 4.22
C LEU A 129 7.30 8.57 5.43
N GLY A 130 8.03 8.56 6.53
CA GLY A 130 7.62 7.86 7.74
C GLY A 130 6.31 8.37 8.34
N LEU A 131 5.93 9.62 8.06
CA LEU A 131 4.68 10.20 8.53
C LEU A 131 3.46 9.47 7.98
N ILE A 132 3.60 8.84 6.82
CA ILE A 132 2.50 8.12 6.15
C ILE A 132 1.99 6.97 7.03
N ASP A 133 2.85 6.35 7.81
CA ASP A 133 2.49 5.21 8.67
C ASP A 133 1.44 5.57 9.72
N GLU A 134 1.37 6.83 10.09
CA GLU A 134 0.43 7.32 11.11
C GLU A 134 -0.75 8.11 10.52
N MET A 135 -0.83 8.22 9.20
CA MET A 135 -1.91 8.95 8.54
C MET A 135 -3.14 8.10 8.34
N GLU A 136 -4.30 8.73 8.42
CA GLU A 136 -5.56 8.11 8.02
C GLU A 136 -5.74 8.28 6.51
N ILE A 137 -5.51 7.22 5.77
CA ILE A 137 -5.54 7.23 4.32
C ILE A 137 -6.96 6.97 3.84
N ALA A 138 -7.52 7.95 3.11
CA ALA A 138 -8.86 7.84 2.52
C ALA A 138 -8.81 7.16 1.15
N LEU A 139 -7.77 7.46 0.35
CA LEU A 139 -7.58 6.86 -0.98
C LEU A 139 -6.09 6.83 -1.30
N CYS A 140 -5.65 5.75 -1.93
CA CYS A 140 -4.26 5.63 -2.38
C CYS A 140 -4.21 4.96 -3.75
N ASP A 141 -3.64 5.69 -4.71
CA ASP A 141 -3.34 5.17 -6.03
C ASP A 141 -1.84 5.13 -6.21
N MET A 142 -1.30 4.13 -6.90
CA MET A 142 0.15 4.03 -7.04
C MET A 142 0.61 3.38 -8.32
N VAL A 143 1.85 3.68 -8.67
CA VAL A 143 2.60 3.01 -9.72
C VAL A 143 3.78 2.30 -9.05
N ILE A 144 3.88 1.01 -9.28
CA ILE A 144 4.94 0.16 -8.76
C ILE A 144 5.86 -0.20 -9.93
N ARG A 145 7.17 -0.01 -9.74
CA ARG A 145 8.18 -0.47 -10.70
C ARG A 145 8.37 -1.96 -10.52
N ARG A 146 8.25 -2.72 -11.61
CA ARG A 146 8.56 -4.13 -11.64
C ARG A 146 9.92 -4.33 -12.31
N ARG A 147 10.80 -5.06 -11.65
CA ARG A 147 12.10 -5.46 -12.20
C ARG A 147 12.22 -6.96 -12.20
N GLU A 148 12.99 -7.50 -13.13
CA GLU A 148 13.23 -8.93 -13.20
C GLU A 148 13.86 -9.45 -11.90
N PRO A 149 13.64 -10.74 -11.56
CA PRO A 149 14.27 -11.33 -10.37
C PRO A 149 15.78 -11.13 -10.39
N SER A 150 16.38 -10.99 -9.19
CA SER A 150 17.82 -11.01 -9.07
C SER A 150 18.35 -12.38 -9.49
N GLU A 151 19.67 -12.49 -9.76
CA GLU A 151 20.31 -13.70 -10.24
C GLU A 151 19.97 -14.94 -9.39
N ASP A 152 19.87 -14.75 -8.08
CA ASP A 152 19.52 -15.80 -7.12
C ASP A 152 18.05 -15.80 -6.71
N GLY A 153 17.23 -14.91 -7.30
CA GLY A 153 15.84 -14.72 -6.91
C GLY A 153 14.86 -15.48 -7.80
N THR A 154 13.72 -15.84 -7.22
CA THR A 154 12.62 -16.51 -7.91
C THR A 154 11.56 -15.54 -8.38
N TYR A 155 11.35 -14.45 -7.63
CA TYR A 155 10.24 -13.53 -7.83
C TYR A 155 10.72 -12.18 -8.35
N ALA A 156 9.83 -11.49 -9.08
CA ALA A 156 10.07 -10.13 -9.53
C ALA A 156 10.29 -9.20 -8.33
N ARG A 157 11.13 -8.18 -8.53
CA ARG A 157 11.40 -7.15 -7.52
C ARG A 157 10.44 -5.99 -7.73
N LEU A 158 9.77 -5.57 -6.66
CA LEU A 158 8.75 -4.53 -6.71
C LEU A 158 9.18 -3.35 -5.85
N ASP A 159 9.26 -2.16 -6.48
CA ASP A 159 9.59 -0.90 -5.81
C ASP A 159 8.50 0.12 -6.06
N LEU A 160 8.17 0.92 -5.07
CA LEU A 160 7.27 2.05 -5.28
C LEU A 160 7.93 3.09 -6.19
N LYS A 161 7.27 3.45 -7.28
CA LYS A 161 7.70 4.50 -8.20
C LYS A 161 7.02 5.82 -7.86
N SER A 162 5.71 5.82 -7.72
CA SER A 162 4.92 6.99 -7.35
C SER A 162 3.65 6.58 -6.63
N ALA A 163 3.17 7.45 -5.77
CA ALA A 163 1.90 7.28 -5.08
C ALA A 163 1.18 8.61 -4.96
N TYR A 164 -0.15 8.53 -5.02
CA TYR A 164 -1.05 9.65 -4.78
C TYR A 164 -1.91 9.25 -3.59
N ILE A 165 -1.67 9.90 -2.45
CA ILE A 165 -2.30 9.52 -1.18
C ILE A 165 -3.18 10.65 -0.70
N ARG A 166 -4.49 10.40 -0.64
CA ARG A 166 -5.45 11.32 -0.09
C ARG A 166 -5.67 10.99 1.37
N VAL A 167 -5.47 11.96 2.26
CA VAL A 167 -5.58 11.77 3.70
C VAL A 167 -6.70 12.63 4.27
N ALA A 168 -7.36 12.13 5.31
CA ALA A 168 -8.36 12.88 6.04
C ALA A 168 -7.65 13.98 6.83
N ALA A 169 -8.00 15.24 6.58
CA ALA A 169 -7.52 16.36 7.38
C ALA A 169 -8.36 16.47 8.65
N ASN A 170 -7.73 16.64 9.80
CA ASN A 170 -8.48 16.94 11.01
C ASN A 170 -8.90 18.41 11.05
N PRO A 171 -9.93 18.79 11.83
CA PRO A 171 -10.41 20.18 11.88
C PRO A 171 -9.36 21.20 12.31
N LEU A 172 -8.40 20.79 13.12
CA LEU A 172 -7.33 21.68 13.58
C LEU A 172 -6.30 21.93 12.47
N GLU A 173 -5.98 20.94 11.68
CA GLU A 173 -5.10 21.09 10.51
C GLU A 173 -5.68 22.07 9.51
N ARG A 174 -7.00 22.02 9.26
CA ARG A 174 -7.69 22.98 8.41
C ARG A 174 -7.59 24.39 8.95
N LYS A 175 -7.79 24.54 10.28
CA LYS A 175 -7.82 25.85 10.92
C LYS A 175 -6.46 26.55 10.90
N TYR A 176 -5.38 25.82 11.10
CA TYR A 176 -4.04 26.38 11.26
C TYR A 176 -3.15 26.25 10.03
N GLY A 177 -3.63 25.63 8.98
CA GLY A 177 -2.86 25.39 7.76
C GLY A 177 -1.80 24.30 7.93
N PHE A 178 -1.55 23.54 6.91
CA PHE A 178 -0.60 22.43 6.96
C PHE A 178 0.32 22.47 5.76
#